data_565af8bdc1081844d747c5a3820129cf
#
_entry.id   565af8bdc1081844d747c5a3820129cf
#
_cell.length_a   1.000
_cell.length_b   1.000
_cell.length_c   1.000
_cell.angle_alpha   90.00
_cell.angle_beta   90.00
_cell.angle_gamma   90.00
#
_symmetry.space_group_name_H-M   'P 1'
#
loop_
_entity.id
_entity.type
_entity.pdbx_description
1 polymer ?
#
loop_
_entity_poly.entity_id
_entity_poly.type
_entity_poly.pdbx_seq_one_letter_code
_entity_poly.pdbx_strand_id
1 'polypeptide(L)'
;MKRSTDRILTTHVGSLPRPEPLLDRMRSGEHGEEMDSAVAEAVAEAVRQQAIHGVDVVTDGEQGKTGFFAYVGERLTGFEPRPEARAEPWRAEVSAFPEYYAEYFSRSMAGGAVVALEPLVCTGAVAYRGQEAIAREIADLRRALAEQPHVEAFMPAVAPSGLGTIAGGADAANEYYPSYPDYLFAVADALHEEYQAIVDAGFLLQVDDPFLTDVLGEPELDRRVKNERAELYTEAANRALRGIPAERVRFHTCYGINEGPRIHDAGLAEVLPWALKVRAEGLSFEGANARHEHEYHIWETARLPDGRVLLPGVITHASNIVEHPELIAERITRYARLVGRENVIASADCGFSSQATYRPEVDPRVMWAKFDALREGAALASAQLWP
;
A
#
# COMPACT_ATOMS: atom_id res chain seq x y z
N MET A 1 -5.77 -17.00 2.43
CA MET A 1 -6.63 -15.81 2.69
C MET A 1 -8.08 -16.21 2.91
N LYS A 2 -8.81 -15.59 3.83
CA LYS A 2 -10.27 -15.82 3.98
C LYS A 2 -10.99 -15.21 2.79
N ARG A 3 -12.15 -15.79 2.43
CA ARG A 3 -12.97 -15.36 1.29
C ARG A 3 -14.37 -14.96 1.73
N SER A 4 -15.04 -14.20 0.90
CA SER A 4 -16.44 -13.79 1.08
C SER A 4 -17.38 -14.97 0.80
N THR A 5 -17.56 -15.89 1.75
CA THR A 5 -18.32 -17.14 1.54
C THR A 5 -19.81 -17.02 1.86
N ASP A 6 -20.17 -16.20 2.83
CA ASP A 6 -21.53 -15.97 3.33
C ASP A 6 -21.94 -14.50 3.30
N ARG A 7 -20.99 -13.62 3.21
CA ARG A 7 -21.12 -12.17 3.04
C ARG A 7 -19.88 -11.58 2.40
N ILE A 8 -19.96 -10.36 1.91
CA ILE A 8 -18.79 -9.59 1.49
C ILE A 8 -17.98 -9.21 2.73
N LEU A 9 -16.70 -9.58 2.74
CA LEU A 9 -15.73 -9.12 3.72
C LEU A 9 -15.23 -7.72 3.38
N THR A 10 -14.84 -6.96 4.41
CA THR A 10 -14.32 -5.60 4.32
C THR A 10 -12.86 -5.53 4.74
N THR A 11 -12.10 -4.67 4.10
CA THR A 11 -10.69 -4.40 4.41
C THR A 11 -10.29 -2.99 3.97
N HIS A 12 -9.01 -2.66 4.11
CA HIS A 12 -8.38 -1.48 3.52
C HIS A 12 -6.91 -1.78 3.16
N VAL A 13 -6.15 -0.75 2.79
CA VAL A 13 -4.80 -0.93 2.25
C VAL A 13 -3.72 -0.91 3.34
N GLY A 14 -3.96 -0.30 4.49
CA GLY A 14 -3.00 -0.40 5.61
C GLY A 14 -2.89 0.88 6.41
N SER A 15 -2.28 1.92 5.85
CA SER A 15 -1.94 3.12 6.61
C SER A 15 -3.17 3.91 7.07
N LEU A 16 -3.19 4.26 8.36
CA LEU A 16 -4.19 5.08 9.02
C LEU A 16 -3.53 6.32 9.64
N PRO A 17 -4.27 7.44 9.81
CA PRO A 17 -3.75 8.62 10.48
C PRO A 17 -3.22 8.31 11.88
N ARG A 18 -2.02 8.83 12.19
CA ARG A 18 -1.40 8.69 13.51
C ARG A 18 -1.94 9.76 14.45
N PRO A 19 -2.10 9.45 15.76
CA PRO A 19 -2.49 10.45 16.74
C PRO A 19 -1.41 11.53 16.92
N GLU A 20 -1.82 12.79 17.13
CA GLU A 20 -0.89 13.93 17.26
C GLU A 20 0.25 13.70 18.28
N PRO A 21 0.01 13.14 19.49
CA PRO A 21 1.10 12.88 20.42
C PRO A 21 2.18 11.95 19.87
N LEU A 22 1.80 10.95 19.04
CA LEU A 22 2.76 10.07 18.38
C LEU A 22 3.52 10.80 17.26
N LEU A 23 2.84 11.66 16.49
CA LEU A 23 3.48 12.49 15.47
C LEU A 23 4.51 13.46 16.07
N ASP A 24 4.24 14.03 17.25
CA ASP A 24 5.16 14.90 17.97
C ASP A 24 6.44 14.16 18.38
N ARG A 25 6.31 12.91 18.86
CA ARG A 25 7.44 12.05 19.18
C ARG A 25 8.26 11.67 17.94
N MET A 26 7.58 11.30 16.84
CA MET A 26 8.25 11.01 15.56
C MET A 26 9.04 12.24 15.07
N ARG A 27 8.43 13.42 15.12
CA ARG A 27 9.08 14.67 14.69
C ARG A 27 10.29 15.04 15.52
N SER A 28 10.26 14.74 16.83
CA SER A 28 11.40 14.99 17.72
C SER A 28 12.53 13.96 17.57
N GLY A 29 12.32 12.90 16.79
CA GLY A 29 13.29 11.80 16.67
C GLY A 29 13.41 10.98 17.95
N GLU A 30 12.33 10.87 18.71
CA GLU A 30 12.32 10.10 19.95
C GLU A 30 12.43 8.60 19.67
N HIS A 31 13.21 7.89 20.46
CA HIS A 31 13.42 6.45 20.40
C HIS A 31 13.39 5.82 21.81
N GLY A 32 13.25 4.50 21.88
CA GLY A 32 13.29 3.73 23.13
C GLY A 32 11.91 3.44 23.70
N GLU A 33 11.88 3.00 24.97
CA GLU A 33 10.69 2.41 25.60
C GLU A 33 9.44 3.31 25.58
N GLU A 34 9.59 4.62 25.73
CA GLU A 34 8.45 5.55 25.71
C GLU A 34 7.85 5.67 24.31
N MET A 35 8.69 5.70 23.25
CA MET A 35 8.25 5.66 21.88
C MET A 35 7.59 4.33 21.55
N ASP A 36 8.21 3.21 21.93
CA ASP A 36 7.66 1.87 21.71
C ASP A 36 6.28 1.72 22.37
N SER A 37 6.11 2.23 23.61
CA SER A 37 4.81 2.25 24.30
C SER A 37 3.75 3.09 23.55
N ALA A 38 4.14 4.28 23.09
CA ALA A 38 3.22 5.15 22.34
C ALA A 38 2.77 4.51 21.01
N VAL A 39 3.67 3.82 20.33
CA VAL A 39 3.34 3.04 19.12
C VAL A 39 2.37 1.90 19.46
N ALA A 40 2.65 1.13 20.49
CA ALA A 40 1.78 0.02 20.92
C ALA A 40 0.36 0.48 21.28
N GLU A 41 0.22 1.63 21.96
CA GLU A 41 -1.07 2.24 22.28
C GLU A 41 -1.80 2.69 21.01
N ALA A 42 -1.09 3.31 20.07
CA ALA A 42 -1.66 3.74 18.80
C ALA A 42 -2.12 2.55 17.94
N VAL A 43 -1.36 1.45 17.91
CA VAL A 43 -1.75 0.19 17.24
C VAL A 43 -3.01 -0.40 17.88
N ALA A 44 -3.07 -0.46 19.22
CA ALA A 44 -4.25 -0.95 19.94
C ALA A 44 -5.51 -0.13 19.61
N GLU A 45 -5.38 1.18 19.58
CA GLU A 45 -6.48 2.08 19.21
C GLU A 45 -6.88 1.92 17.74
N ALA A 46 -5.91 1.83 16.82
CA ALA A 46 -6.17 1.62 15.39
C ALA A 46 -6.94 0.32 15.14
N VAL A 47 -6.54 -0.79 15.78
CA VAL A 47 -7.26 -2.08 15.67
C VAL A 47 -8.65 -2.00 16.28
N ARG A 48 -8.79 -1.35 17.44
CA ARG A 48 -10.09 -1.15 18.09
C ARG A 48 -11.05 -0.35 17.20
N GLN A 49 -10.59 0.73 16.59
CA GLN A 49 -11.40 1.54 15.69
C GLN A 49 -11.81 0.78 14.45
N GLN A 50 -10.90 0.02 13.81
CA GLN A 50 -11.24 -0.85 12.69
C GLN A 50 -12.36 -1.83 13.05
N ALA A 51 -12.31 -2.47 14.22
CA ALA A 51 -13.35 -3.37 14.69
C ALA A 51 -14.70 -2.67 14.90
N ILE A 52 -14.71 -1.47 15.52
CA ILE A 52 -15.92 -0.67 15.73
C ILE A 52 -16.59 -0.30 14.40
N HIS A 53 -15.79 0.10 13.41
CA HIS A 53 -16.26 0.51 12.09
C HIS A 53 -16.48 -0.67 11.12
N GLY A 54 -16.37 -1.92 11.61
CA GLY A 54 -16.76 -3.13 10.86
C GLY A 54 -15.79 -3.54 9.78
N VAL A 55 -14.49 -3.30 9.98
CA VAL A 55 -13.44 -3.85 9.13
C VAL A 55 -13.16 -5.30 9.54
N ASP A 56 -13.23 -6.23 8.59
CA ASP A 56 -13.07 -7.67 8.83
C ASP A 56 -11.61 -8.12 8.79
N VAL A 57 -10.84 -7.60 7.83
CA VAL A 57 -9.42 -7.93 7.66
C VAL A 57 -8.61 -6.68 8.02
N VAL A 58 -8.06 -6.70 9.22
CA VAL A 58 -7.49 -5.55 9.92
C VAL A 58 -5.96 -5.51 9.88
N THR A 59 -5.37 -4.39 10.26
CA THR A 59 -3.91 -4.20 10.33
C THR A 59 -3.55 -3.26 11.50
N ASP A 60 -2.25 -3.11 11.76
CA ASP A 60 -1.67 -2.18 12.74
C ASP A 60 -1.84 -0.69 12.38
N GLY A 61 -2.35 -0.38 11.18
CA GLY A 61 -2.49 0.98 10.68
C GLY A 61 -1.17 1.66 10.35
N GLU A 62 -0.07 0.91 10.30
CA GLU A 62 1.30 1.42 10.09
C GLU A 62 1.70 2.48 11.13
N GLN A 63 1.19 2.39 12.35
CA GLN A 63 1.36 3.42 13.37
C GLN A 63 2.82 3.66 13.73
N GLY A 64 3.67 2.62 13.69
CA GLY A 64 5.11 2.72 13.97
C GLY A 64 5.98 3.22 12.80
N LYS A 65 5.41 3.35 11.57
CA LYS A 65 6.18 3.73 10.38
C LYS A 65 6.09 5.23 10.11
N THR A 66 7.19 5.86 9.74
CA THR A 66 7.23 7.28 9.31
C THR A 66 6.65 7.48 7.92
N GLY A 67 6.60 6.43 7.12
CA GLY A 67 5.97 6.37 5.80
C GLY A 67 6.05 4.95 5.26
N PHE A 68 5.18 4.58 4.31
CA PHE A 68 5.02 3.21 3.81
C PHE A 68 6.30 2.63 3.16
N PHE A 69 7.23 3.48 2.71
CA PHE A 69 8.52 3.06 2.16
C PHE A 69 9.72 3.67 2.91
N ALA A 70 9.55 4.81 3.61
CA ALA A 70 10.64 5.52 4.30
C ALA A 70 11.29 4.66 5.40
N TYR A 71 10.50 3.87 6.10
CA TYR A 71 10.93 3.01 7.20
C TYR A 71 12.02 2.00 6.80
N VAL A 72 12.09 1.63 5.52
CA VAL A 72 13.02 0.59 5.03
C VAL A 72 14.48 1.03 5.15
N GLY A 73 14.75 2.34 5.04
CA GLY A 73 16.10 2.88 5.24
C GLY A 73 16.69 2.55 6.61
N GLU A 74 15.85 2.41 7.62
CA GLU A 74 16.26 2.01 8.96
C GLU A 74 16.49 0.49 9.09
N ARG A 75 15.89 -0.30 8.18
CA ARG A 75 15.87 -1.78 8.24
C ARG A 75 16.85 -2.46 7.30
N LEU A 76 17.50 -1.71 6.42
CA LEU A 76 18.49 -2.24 5.50
C LEU A 76 19.85 -1.61 5.75
N THR A 77 20.93 -2.38 5.51
CA THR A 77 22.30 -1.89 5.43
C THR A 77 22.65 -1.54 3.98
N GLY A 78 23.80 -0.89 3.79
CA GLY A 78 24.34 -0.61 2.46
C GLY A 78 23.84 0.68 1.84
N PHE A 79 23.13 1.52 2.57
CA PHE A 79 22.58 2.79 2.10
C PHE A 79 23.18 3.98 2.85
N GLU A 80 23.39 5.06 2.11
CA GLU A 80 23.79 6.35 2.66
C GLU A 80 22.84 7.46 2.18
N PRO A 81 22.53 8.45 3.04
CA PRO A 81 21.77 9.64 2.63
C PRO A 81 22.51 10.44 1.55
N ARG A 82 21.79 10.86 0.51
CA ARG A 82 22.27 11.72 -0.56
C ARG A 82 21.22 12.80 -0.86
N PRO A 83 21.19 13.89 -0.10
CA PRO A 83 20.16 14.93 -0.26
C PRO A 83 20.08 15.54 -1.67
N GLU A 84 21.18 15.50 -2.41
CA GLU A 84 21.29 15.96 -3.80
C GLU A 84 20.69 14.99 -4.82
N ALA A 85 20.53 13.71 -4.48
CA ALA A 85 19.99 12.67 -5.36
C ALA A 85 18.44 12.65 -5.33
N ARG A 86 17.80 13.82 -5.48
CA ARG A 86 16.34 13.89 -5.49
C ARG A 86 15.76 13.40 -6.80
N ALA A 87 14.83 12.46 -6.69
CA ALA A 87 13.94 12.13 -7.79
C ALA A 87 12.99 13.30 -8.07
N GLU A 88 12.66 13.48 -9.33
CA GLU A 88 11.51 14.29 -9.76
C GLU A 88 10.40 13.33 -10.17
N PRO A 89 9.61 12.82 -9.21
CA PRO A 89 8.53 11.89 -9.52
C PRO A 89 7.46 12.62 -10.34
N TRP A 90 6.73 11.86 -11.15
CA TRP A 90 5.59 12.36 -11.93
C TRP A 90 5.89 13.58 -12.80
N ARG A 91 7.05 13.60 -13.49
CA ARG A 91 7.50 14.76 -14.29
C ARG A 91 6.45 15.27 -15.27
N ALA A 92 5.83 14.38 -16.01
CA ALA A 92 4.83 14.76 -17.02
C ALA A 92 3.60 15.39 -16.37
N GLU A 93 3.15 14.84 -15.26
CA GLU A 93 2.03 15.34 -14.47
C GLU A 93 2.34 16.74 -13.89
N VAL A 94 3.51 16.88 -13.25
CA VAL A 94 3.99 18.17 -12.70
C VAL A 94 4.16 19.20 -13.82
N SER A 95 4.68 18.82 -14.98
CA SER A 95 4.87 19.72 -16.11
C SER A 95 3.53 20.21 -16.68
N ALA A 96 2.48 19.39 -16.62
CA ALA A 96 1.15 19.77 -17.08
C ALA A 96 0.45 20.77 -16.14
N PHE A 97 0.73 20.70 -14.83
CA PHE A 97 0.11 21.55 -13.81
C PHE A 97 1.12 22.04 -12.76
N PRO A 98 2.14 22.82 -13.17
CA PRO A 98 3.29 23.12 -12.31
C PRO A 98 2.93 23.92 -11.05
N GLU A 99 2.05 24.89 -11.14
CA GLU A 99 1.62 25.72 -10.01
C GLU A 99 0.81 24.90 -8.99
N TYR A 100 -0.10 24.06 -9.48
CA TYR A 100 -0.89 23.18 -8.65
C TYR A 100 0.00 22.20 -7.85
N TYR A 101 0.94 21.52 -8.52
CA TYR A 101 1.79 20.55 -7.85
C TYR A 101 2.83 21.19 -6.92
N ALA A 102 3.31 22.40 -7.22
CA ALA A 102 4.16 23.15 -6.30
C ALA A 102 3.43 23.44 -4.97
N GLU A 103 2.16 23.82 -5.02
CA GLU A 103 1.33 24.02 -3.83
C GLU A 103 1.01 22.70 -3.14
N TYR A 104 0.55 21.70 -3.90
CA TYR A 104 0.17 20.38 -3.38
C TYR A 104 1.34 19.72 -2.63
N PHE A 105 2.52 19.62 -3.25
CA PHE A 105 3.68 18.98 -2.63
C PHE A 105 4.27 19.79 -1.45
N SER A 106 3.96 21.07 -1.33
CA SER A 106 4.38 21.85 -0.16
C SER A 106 3.64 21.49 1.12
N ARG A 107 2.43 20.96 1.01
CA ARG A 107 1.51 20.64 2.12
C ARG A 107 1.18 19.16 2.28
N SER A 108 1.37 18.37 1.24
CA SER A 108 1.02 16.96 1.16
C SER A 108 2.22 16.12 0.75
N MET A 109 2.09 14.81 0.72
CA MET A 109 3.16 13.87 0.37
C MET A 109 4.41 14.10 1.23
N ALA A 110 5.59 14.14 0.62
CA ALA A 110 6.86 14.37 1.33
C ALA A 110 6.92 15.74 2.03
N GLY A 111 6.29 16.78 1.46
CA GLY A 111 6.27 18.13 2.07
C GLY A 111 5.37 18.25 3.29
N GLY A 112 4.38 17.35 3.43
CA GLY A 112 3.52 17.25 4.61
C GLY A 112 4.01 16.28 5.69
N ALA A 113 5.06 15.50 5.41
CA ALA A 113 5.57 14.49 6.34
C ALA A 113 6.22 15.12 7.58
N VAL A 114 6.00 14.52 8.75
CA VAL A 114 6.60 14.99 10.02
C VAL A 114 8.08 14.64 10.12
N VAL A 115 8.53 13.61 9.41
CA VAL A 115 9.93 13.21 9.24
C VAL A 115 10.30 13.43 7.78
N ALA A 116 11.34 14.23 7.55
CA ALA A 116 11.81 14.51 6.20
C ALA A 116 12.27 13.24 5.51
N LEU A 117 11.83 13.05 4.27
CA LEU A 117 12.30 11.95 3.44
C LEU A 117 13.69 12.29 2.90
N GLU A 118 14.68 11.52 3.28
CA GLU A 118 16.04 11.64 2.76
C GLU A 118 16.26 10.62 1.63
N PRO A 119 16.66 11.05 0.43
CA PRO A 119 17.06 10.13 -0.62
C PRO A 119 18.23 9.26 -0.19
N LEU A 120 18.13 7.96 -0.46
CA LEU A 120 19.13 6.97 -0.09
C LEU A 120 19.79 6.39 -1.35
N VAL A 121 21.12 6.30 -1.35
CA VAL A 121 21.89 5.63 -2.41
C VAL A 121 22.58 4.40 -1.85
N CYS A 122 22.55 3.31 -2.61
CA CYS A 122 23.21 2.08 -2.26
C CYS A 122 24.72 2.20 -2.51
N THR A 123 25.51 2.28 -1.45
CA THR A 123 26.98 2.40 -1.46
C THR A 123 27.69 1.16 -0.90
N GLY A 124 26.92 0.14 -0.47
CA GLY A 124 27.46 -1.07 0.14
C GLY A 124 26.55 -2.28 -0.04
N ALA A 125 26.98 -3.42 0.50
CA ALA A 125 26.18 -4.63 0.47
C ALA A 125 24.85 -4.48 1.23
N VAL A 126 23.74 -4.76 0.56
CA VAL A 126 22.39 -4.71 1.13
C VAL A 126 22.16 -5.97 1.96
N ALA A 127 21.78 -5.80 3.22
CA ALA A 127 21.32 -6.86 4.10
C ALA A 127 20.22 -6.34 5.04
N TYR A 128 19.34 -7.24 5.49
CA TYR A 128 18.29 -6.90 6.44
C TYR A 128 18.85 -6.76 7.86
N ARG A 129 18.45 -5.72 8.58
CA ARG A 129 18.79 -5.45 9.99
C ARG A 129 17.58 -5.08 10.85
N GLY A 130 16.37 -5.29 10.31
CA GLY A 130 15.10 -4.89 10.92
C GLY A 130 14.45 -5.93 11.83
N GLN A 131 15.16 -7.01 12.23
CA GLN A 131 14.60 -8.16 12.95
C GLN A 131 13.89 -7.75 14.26
N GLU A 132 14.49 -6.85 15.03
CA GLU A 132 13.89 -6.37 16.28
C GLU A 132 12.65 -5.48 16.02
N ALA A 133 12.72 -4.63 15.00
CA ALA A 133 11.62 -3.74 14.66
C ALA A 133 10.38 -4.53 14.20
N ILE A 134 10.54 -5.47 13.26
CA ILE A 134 9.43 -6.30 12.80
C ILE A 134 8.88 -7.20 13.92
N ALA A 135 9.74 -7.69 14.83
CA ALA A 135 9.29 -8.49 15.95
C ALA A 135 8.40 -7.67 16.92
N ARG A 136 8.75 -6.40 17.17
CA ARG A 136 7.91 -5.48 17.97
C ARG A 136 6.56 -5.22 17.29
N GLU A 137 6.54 -4.85 16.00
CA GLU A 137 5.30 -4.60 15.24
C GLU A 137 4.38 -5.84 15.27
N ILE A 138 4.93 -7.03 15.06
CA ILE A 138 4.21 -8.31 15.18
C ILE A 138 3.62 -8.50 16.57
N ALA A 139 4.38 -8.20 17.61
CA ALA A 139 3.93 -8.36 19.00
C ALA A 139 2.81 -7.36 19.35
N ASP A 140 2.93 -6.11 18.90
CA ASP A 140 1.93 -5.08 19.16
C ASP A 140 0.61 -5.38 18.45
N LEU A 141 0.66 -5.74 17.16
CA LEU A 141 -0.52 -6.17 16.42
C LEU A 141 -1.18 -7.40 17.06
N ARG A 142 -0.40 -8.42 17.42
CA ARG A 142 -0.93 -9.63 18.06
C ARG A 142 -1.62 -9.32 19.40
N ARG A 143 -1.07 -8.40 20.19
CA ARG A 143 -1.65 -7.96 21.46
C ARG A 143 -2.97 -7.23 21.22
N ALA A 144 -3.01 -6.30 20.28
CA ALA A 144 -4.22 -5.56 19.92
C ALA A 144 -5.35 -6.47 19.42
N LEU A 145 -5.02 -7.45 18.59
CA LEU A 145 -5.97 -8.42 18.04
C LEU A 145 -6.60 -9.34 19.09
N ALA A 146 -5.90 -9.63 20.19
CA ALA A 146 -6.42 -10.49 21.25
C ALA A 146 -7.65 -9.90 21.94
N GLU A 147 -7.85 -8.59 21.85
CA GLU A 147 -8.93 -7.86 22.52
C GLU A 147 -10.08 -7.47 21.58
N GLN A 148 -9.94 -7.68 20.27
CA GLN A 148 -10.88 -7.18 19.27
C GLN A 148 -11.35 -8.28 18.31
N PRO A 149 -12.65 -8.28 17.90
CA PRO A 149 -13.14 -9.19 16.87
C PRO A 149 -12.53 -8.83 15.51
N HIS A 150 -12.10 -9.86 14.79
CA HIS A 150 -11.59 -9.74 13.42
C HIS A 150 -11.74 -11.10 12.70
N VAL A 151 -11.73 -11.08 11.37
CA VAL A 151 -11.77 -12.30 10.54
C VAL A 151 -10.36 -12.78 10.22
N GLU A 152 -9.48 -11.84 9.87
CA GLU A 152 -8.07 -12.08 9.53
C GLU A 152 -7.29 -10.79 9.77
N ALA A 153 -5.95 -10.86 9.81
CA ALA A 153 -5.11 -9.68 9.92
C ALA A 153 -3.96 -9.72 8.91
N PHE A 154 -3.49 -8.56 8.47
CA PHE A 154 -2.38 -8.40 7.55
C PHE A 154 -1.38 -7.35 8.03
N MET A 155 -0.15 -7.44 7.54
CA MET A 155 0.88 -6.41 7.71
C MET A 155 1.40 -5.98 6.34
N PRO A 156 1.41 -4.65 6.04
CA PRO A 156 1.97 -4.12 4.81
C PRO A 156 3.49 -4.06 4.87
N ALA A 157 4.12 -4.34 3.72
CA ALA A 157 5.55 -4.15 3.50
C ALA A 157 5.79 -3.62 2.07
N VAL A 158 6.80 -2.75 1.92
CA VAL A 158 7.12 -2.17 0.62
C VAL A 158 7.68 -3.21 -0.33
N ALA A 159 7.36 -3.09 -1.64
CA ALA A 159 7.98 -3.90 -2.69
C ALA A 159 9.46 -3.52 -2.91
N PRO A 160 10.30 -4.43 -3.43
CA PRO A 160 11.70 -4.12 -3.75
C PRO A 160 11.89 -2.92 -4.69
N SER A 161 10.96 -2.72 -5.64
CA SER A 161 10.90 -1.59 -6.57
C SER A 161 10.92 -0.22 -5.88
N GLY A 162 10.40 -0.13 -4.65
CA GLY A 162 10.34 1.10 -3.86
C GLY A 162 11.70 1.72 -3.56
N LEU A 163 12.70 0.89 -3.36
CA LEU A 163 14.06 1.37 -3.07
C LEU A 163 14.81 1.86 -4.31
N GLY A 164 14.40 1.43 -5.50
CA GLY A 164 14.97 1.91 -6.75
C GLY A 164 14.52 3.32 -7.15
N THR A 165 13.44 3.82 -6.56
CA THR A 165 12.78 5.05 -6.98
C THR A 165 13.13 6.25 -6.08
N ILE A 166 13.52 6.00 -4.83
CA ILE A 166 13.75 7.04 -3.81
C ILE A 166 14.94 7.96 -4.15
N ALA A 167 15.92 7.48 -4.92
CA ALA A 167 17.19 8.16 -5.18
C ALA A 167 17.32 8.78 -6.59
N GLY A 168 16.24 9.25 -7.20
CA GLY A 168 16.34 9.91 -8.52
C GLY A 168 16.18 8.97 -9.72
N GLY A 169 15.68 7.77 -9.52
CA GLY A 169 15.48 6.75 -10.56
C GLY A 169 16.46 5.61 -10.46
N ALA A 170 16.18 4.56 -11.24
CA ALA A 170 16.87 3.28 -11.18
C ALA A 170 18.40 3.36 -11.26
N ASP A 171 18.93 4.26 -12.10
CA ASP A 171 20.38 4.38 -12.34
C ASP A 171 21.10 5.19 -11.24
N ALA A 172 20.39 6.06 -10.51
CA ALA A 172 20.98 6.93 -9.47
C ALA A 172 20.98 6.28 -8.09
N ALA A 173 20.18 5.24 -7.87
CA ALA A 173 20.02 4.59 -6.57
C ALA A 173 21.14 3.60 -6.22
N ASN A 174 22.03 3.27 -7.15
CA ASN A 174 23.01 2.21 -6.99
C ASN A 174 24.42 2.60 -7.45
N GLU A 175 25.35 2.69 -6.50
CA GLU A 175 26.80 2.90 -6.74
C GLU A 175 27.63 1.63 -6.45
N TYR A 176 27.04 0.57 -5.89
CA TYR A 176 27.76 -0.59 -5.40
C TYR A 176 27.63 -1.84 -6.29
N TYR A 177 26.43 -2.18 -6.75
CA TYR A 177 26.19 -3.35 -7.56
C TYR A 177 26.53 -3.11 -9.04
N PRO A 178 26.97 -4.14 -9.78
CA PRO A 178 27.37 -4.01 -11.19
C PRO A 178 26.23 -3.55 -12.13
N SER A 179 24.98 -3.86 -11.77
CA SER A 179 23.81 -3.48 -12.54
C SER A 179 22.60 -3.18 -11.65
N TYR A 180 21.61 -2.49 -12.23
CA TYR A 180 20.35 -2.23 -11.53
C TYR A 180 19.58 -3.53 -11.17
N PRO A 181 19.49 -4.56 -12.06
CA PRO A 181 18.93 -5.85 -11.68
C PRO A 181 19.65 -6.52 -10.49
N ASP A 182 20.99 -6.50 -10.44
CA ASP A 182 21.75 -7.08 -9.32
C ASP A 182 21.42 -6.37 -8.01
N TYR A 183 21.34 -5.04 -8.04
CA TYR A 183 20.93 -4.23 -6.90
C TYR A 183 19.51 -4.58 -6.45
N LEU A 184 18.54 -4.57 -7.37
CA LEU A 184 17.14 -4.82 -7.05
C LEU A 184 16.91 -6.23 -6.48
N PHE A 185 17.65 -7.22 -7.00
CA PHE A 185 17.59 -8.57 -6.47
C PHE A 185 18.24 -8.71 -5.08
N ALA A 186 19.29 -7.94 -4.79
CA ALA A 186 19.85 -7.88 -3.43
C ALA A 186 18.87 -7.26 -2.44
N VAL A 187 18.16 -6.21 -2.83
CA VAL A 187 17.07 -5.64 -2.04
C VAL A 187 15.95 -6.66 -1.81
N ALA A 188 15.56 -7.39 -2.86
CA ALA A 188 14.53 -8.43 -2.77
C ALA A 188 14.94 -9.57 -1.81
N ASP A 189 16.21 -9.95 -1.82
CA ASP A 189 16.73 -10.97 -0.91
C ASP A 189 16.71 -10.50 0.56
N ALA A 190 17.02 -9.24 0.80
CA ALA A 190 16.98 -8.66 2.14
C ALA A 190 15.53 -8.51 2.65
N LEU A 191 14.60 -7.98 1.84
CA LEU A 191 13.19 -7.84 2.22
C LEU A 191 12.48 -9.18 2.44
N HIS A 192 12.97 -10.25 1.83
CA HIS A 192 12.45 -11.60 2.09
C HIS A 192 12.43 -11.96 3.59
N GLU A 193 13.41 -11.50 4.37
CA GLU A 193 13.46 -11.76 5.80
C GLU A 193 12.26 -11.13 6.53
N GLU A 194 11.90 -9.89 6.18
CA GLU A 194 10.72 -9.22 6.76
C GLU A 194 9.43 -9.92 6.33
N TYR A 195 9.32 -10.26 5.03
CA TYR A 195 8.15 -10.94 4.49
C TYR A 195 7.92 -12.30 5.16
N GLN A 196 8.98 -13.06 5.34
CA GLN A 196 8.92 -14.36 6.01
C GLN A 196 8.53 -14.21 7.48
N ALA A 197 9.07 -13.22 8.19
CA ALA A 197 8.74 -12.98 9.60
C ALA A 197 7.25 -12.65 9.80
N ILE A 198 6.65 -11.86 8.90
CA ILE A 198 5.21 -11.54 8.92
C ILE A 198 4.37 -12.82 8.74
N VAL A 199 4.72 -13.62 7.75
CA VAL A 199 3.96 -14.84 7.43
C VAL A 199 4.14 -15.92 8.50
N ASP A 200 5.33 -16.09 9.05
CA ASP A 200 5.63 -17.01 10.16
C ASP A 200 4.89 -16.62 11.45
N ALA A 201 4.64 -15.33 11.65
CA ALA A 201 3.80 -14.83 12.73
C ALA A 201 2.30 -15.18 12.59
N GLY A 202 1.89 -15.70 11.43
CA GLY A 202 0.52 -16.09 11.13
C GLY A 202 -0.32 -15.01 10.43
N PHE A 203 0.25 -13.85 10.12
CA PHE A 203 -0.43 -12.77 9.41
C PHE A 203 -0.40 -12.95 7.88
N LEU A 204 -1.29 -12.27 7.17
CA LEU A 204 -1.13 -12.07 5.75
C LEU A 204 -0.06 -11.01 5.52
N LEU A 205 0.75 -11.20 4.50
CA LEU A 205 1.66 -10.19 3.99
C LEU A 205 0.95 -9.38 2.91
N GLN A 206 0.95 -8.05 2.98
CA GLN A 206 0.64 -7.21 1.84
C GLN A 206 1.92 -6.60 1.28
N VAL A 207 2.16 -6.77 -0.02
CA VAL A 207 3.28 -6.13 -0.72
C VAL A 207 2.75 -4.91 -1.46
N ASP A 208 3.25 -3.73 -1.10
CA ASP A 208 2.83 -2.44 -1.66
C ASP A 208 3.77 -1.97 -2.77
N ASP A 209 3.28 -1.92 -4.00
CA ASP A 209 4.05 -1.56 -5.19
C ASP A 209 3.36 -0.49 -6.06
N PRO A 210 3.34 0.79 -5.66
CA PRO A 210 2.89 1.87 -6.53
C PRO A 210 3.91 2.17 -7.64
N PHE A 211 5.15 1.73 -7.52
CA PHE A 211 6.24 2.01 -8.47
C PHE A 211 6.05 1.26 -9.80
N LEU A 212 5.30 0.16 -9.78
CA LEU A 212 4.88 -0.54 -10.99
C LEU A 212 3.98 0.35 -11.86
N THR A 213 3.01 1.04 -11.24
CA THR A 213 2.13 1.96 -11.96
C THR A 213 2.86 3.23 -12.39
N ASP A 214 3.78 3.75 -11.58
CA ASP A 214 4.59 4.92 -11.91
C ASP A 214 5.40 4.68 -13.21
N VAL A 215 6.09 3.54 -13.32
CA VAL A 215 6.90 3.25 -14.52
C VAL A 215 6.02 3.04 -15.75
N LEU A 216 4.84 2.44 -15.60
CA LEU A 216 3.90 2.24 -16.70
C LEU A 216 3.21 3.56 -17.12
N GLY A 217 2.92 4.44 -16.16
CA GLY A 217 2.32 5.75 -16.38
C GLY A 217 3.26 6.80 -16.96
N GLU A 218 4.60 6.63 -16.89
CA GLU A 218 5.57 7.63 -17.33
C GLU A 218 5.56 7.80 -18.87
N PRO A 219 5.00 8.88 -19.42
CA PRO A 219 4.80 9.01 -20.87
C PRO A 219 6.10 9.22 -21.65
N GLU A 220 7.18 9.66 -20.97
CA GLU A 220 8.49 9.88 -21.60
C GLU A 220 9.26 8.58 -21.83
N LEU A 221 8.86 7.49 -21.19
CA LEU A 221 9.50 6.19 -21.38
C LEU A 221 8.95 5.44 -22.60
N ASP A 222 9.87 4.92 -23.40
CA ASP A 222 9.54 3.98 -24.46
C ASP A 222 8.82 2.73 -23.91
N ARG A 223 7.83 2.22 -24.67
CA ARG A 223 7.04 1.05 -24.25
C ARG A 223 7.91 -0.18 -23.94
N ARG A 224 9.00 -0.38 -24.66
CA ARG A 224 9.92 -1.49 -24.41
C ARG A 224 10.58 -1.32 -23.04
N VAL A 225 11.03 -0.10 -22.71
CA VAL A 225 11.65 0.20 -21.40
C VAL A 225 10.65 0.02 -20.27
N LYS A 226 9.40 0.48 -20.44
CA LYS A 226 8.32 0.25 -19.46
C LYS A 226 8.12 -1.24 -19.20
N ASN A 227 8.01 -2.03 -20.24
CA ASN A 227 7.80 -3.48 -20.13
C ASN A 227 9.02 -4.19 -19.48
N GLU A 228 10.23 -3.85 -19.85
CA GLU A 228 11.46 -4.40 -19.24
C GLU A 228 11.54 -4.07 -17.75
N ARG A 229 11.19 -2.87 -17.35
CA ARG A 229 11.17 -2.47 -15.93
C ARG A 229 10.03 -3.13 -15.16
N ALA A 230 8.82 -3.19 -15.72
CA ALA A 230 7.69 -3.86 -15.08
C ALA A 230 7.95 -5.36 -14.90
N GLU A 231 8.62 -6.02 -15.86
CA GLU A 231 9.06 -7.41 -15.73
C GLU A 231 10.07 -7.57 -14.59
N LEU A 232 11.09 -6.71 -14.56
CA LEU A 232 12.11 -6.73 -13.51
C LEU A 232 11.50 -6.50 -12.10
N TYR A 233 10.56 -5.56 -11.96
CA TYR A 233 9.87 -5.33 -10.69
C TYR A 233 9.05 -6.54 -10.25
N THR A 234 8.34 -7.16 -11.18
CA THR A 234 7.59 -8.39 -10.93
C THR A 234 8.50 -9.56 -10.54
N GLU A 235 9.66 -9.71 -11.21
CA GLU A 235 10.65 -10.73 -10.87
C GLU A 235 11.25 -10.48 -9.47
N ALA A 236 11.58 -9.23 -9.14
CA ALA A 236 12.12 -8.88 -7.83
C ALA A 236 11.09 -9.13 -6.72
N ALA A 237 9.82 -8.76 -6.92
CA ALA A 237 8.73 -9.09 -6.00
C ALA A 237 8.60 -10.60 -5.80
N ASN A 238 8.61 -11.39 -6.87
CA ASN A 238 8.56 -12.85 -6.80
C ASN A 238 9.79 -13.48 -6.16
N ARG A 239 10.96 -12.86 -6.29
CA ARG A 239 12.19 -13.27 -5.58
C ARG A 239 12.07 -13.02 -4.08
N ALA A 240 11.54 -11.87 -3.67
CA ALA A 240 11.27 -11.58 -2.27
C ALA A 240 10.20 -12.52 -1.68
N LEU A 241 9.24 -12.98 -2.50
CA LEU A 241 8.17 -13.92 -2.13
C LEU A 241 8.56 -15.40 -2.25
N ARG A 242 9.84 -15.74 -2.50
CA ARG A 242 10.25 -17.14 -2.63
C ARG A 242 9.92 -17.95 -1.38
N GLY A 243 9.32 -19.13 -1.54
CA GLY A 243 8.93 -20.02 -0.44
C GLY A 243 7.68 -19.59 0.33
N ILE A 244 7.19 -18.38 0.14
CA ILE A 244 5.96 -17.89 0.78
C ILE A 244 4.75 -18.38 -0.04
N PRO A 245 3.75 -19.04 0.60
CA PRO A 245 2.54 -19.48 -0.08
C PRO A 245 1.71 -18.28 -0.59
N ALA A 246 1.23 -18.37 -1.84
CA ALA A 246 0.47 -17.27 -2.46
C ALA A 246 -0.78 -16.88 -1.67
N GLU A 247 -1.43 -17.86 -1.01
CA GLU A 247 -2.60 -17.65 -0.16
C GLU A 247 -2.33 -16.85 1.12
N ARG A 248 -1.06 -16.57 1.41
CA ARG A 248 -0.64 -15.69 2.51
C ARG A 248 -0.32 -14.27 2.04
N VAL A 249 -0.43 -13.99 0.74
CA VAL A 249 0.04 -12.72 0.14
C VAL A 249 -1.12 -11.96 -0.51
N ARG A 250 -1.17 -10.66 -0.23
CA ARG A 250 -1.91 -9.62 -0.94
C ARG A 250 -0.89 -8.77 -1.69
N PHE A 251 -1.15 -8.45 -2.93
CA PHE A 251 -0.37 -7.49 -3.70
C PHE A 251 -1.21 -6.25 -3.91
N HIS A 252 -0.72 -5.10 -3.49
CA HIS A 252 -1.39 -3.82 -3.68
C HIS A 252 -0.59 -2.95 -4.65
N THR A 253 -1.31 -2.33 -5.58
CA THR A 253 -0.77 -1.28 -6.44
C THR A 253 -1.73 -0.10 -6.48
N CYS A 254 -1.18 1.10 -6.44
CA CYS A 254 -1.89 2.38 -6.55
C CYS A 254 -1.04 3.34 -7.38
N TYR A 255 -1.38 4.61 -7.40
CA TYR A 255 -0.75 5.57 -8.31
C TYR A 255 0.10 6.64 -7.60
N GLY A 256 0.27 6.55 -6.30
CA GLY A 256 1.15 7.40 -5.51
C GLY A 256 0.64 8.82 -5.26
N ILE A 257 -0.02 9.48 -6.20
CA ILE A 257 -0.67 10.79 -6.01
C ILE A 257 -2.11 10.56 -5.53
N ASN A 258 -2.46 11.15 -4.40
CA ASN A 258 -3.81 10.99 -3.84
C ASN A 258 -4.78 12.01 -4.45
N GLU A 259 -4.54 13.29 -4.21
CA GLU A 259 -5.38 14.39 -4.66
C GLU A 259 -4.66 15.17 -5.77
N GLY A 260 -5.07 15.02 -7.00
CA GLY A 260 -4.45 15.71 -8.13
C GLY A 260 -5.19 15.46 -9.44
N PRO A 261 -4.81 16.15 -10.52
CA PRO A 261 -5.37 15.92 -11.86
C PRO A 261 -5.17 14.49 -12.37
N ARG A 262 -4.00 13.88 -12.13
CA ARG A 262 -3.67 12.46 -12.40
C ARG A 262 -3.96 12.04 -13.86
N ILE A 263 -3.67 12.93 -14.81
CA ILE A 263 -4.01 12.69 -16.24
C ILE A 263 -3.09 11.68 -16.92
N HIS A 264 -1.95 11.36 -16.29
CA HIS A 264 -0.94 10.42 -16.80
C HIS A 264 -0.95 9.06 -16.09
N ASP A 265 -1.94 8.76 -15.24
CA ASP A 265 -2.04 7.45 -14.61
C ASP A 265 -2.13 6.34 -15.66
N ALA A 266 -1.39 5.26 -15.47
CA ALA A 266 -1.51 4.05 -16.29
C ALA A 266 -2.89 3.41 -16.11
N GLY A 267 -3.54 2.98 -17.17
CA GLY A 267 -4.80 2.24 -17.07
C GLY A 267 -4.59 0.84 -16.44
N LEU A 268 -5.59 0.34 -15.72
CA LEU A 268 -5.54 -1.01 -15.12
C LEU A 268 -5.24 -2.09 -16.16
N ALA A 269 -5.66 -1.90 -17.41
CA ALA A 269 -5.36 -2.80 -18.53
C ALA A 269 -3.86 -2.93 -18.82
N GLU A 270 -3.07 -1.90 -18.54
CA GLU A 270 -1.62 -1.92 -18.70
C GLU A 270 -0.92 -2.54 -17.49
N VAL A 271 -1.47 -2.35 -16.32
CA VAL A 271 -0.93 -2.81 -15.03
C VAL A 271 -1.23 -4.29 -14.78
N LEU A 272 -2.44 -4.74 -15.11
CA LEU A 272 -2.97 -6.05 -14.76
C LEU A 272 -2.10 -7.23 -15.24
N PRO A 273 -1.52 -7.24 -16.46
CA PRO A 273 -0.66 -8.34 -16.91
C PRO A 273 0.57 -8.57 -16.02
N TRP A 274 1.07 -7.52 -15.38
CA TRP A 274 2.23 -7.56 -14.49
C TRP A 274 1.81 -7.92 -13.06
N ALA A 275 0.78 -7.26 -12.54
CA ALA A 275 0.27 -7.53 -11.21
C ALA A 275 -0.20 -9.00 -11.05
N LEU A 276 -0.77 -9.59 -12.09
CA LEU A 276 -1.16 -11.00 -12.09
C LEU A 276 0.02 -11.98 -12.16
N LYS A 277 1.21 -11.56 -12.56
CA LYS A 277 2.43 -12.39 -12.49
C LYS A 277 3.02 -12.46 -11.08
N VAL A 278 2.71 -11.51 -10.19
CA VAL A 278 3.14 -11.56 -8.79
C VAL A 278 2.46 -12.74 -8.09
N ARG A 279 3.23 -13.53 -7.33
CA ARG A 279 2.74 -14.70 -6.59
C ARG A 279 1.98 -14.30 -5.33
N ALA A 280 0.77 -13.80 -5.51
CA ALA A 280 -0.15 -13.39 -4.46
C ALA A 280 -1.55 -13.93 -4.75
N GLU A 281 -2.33 -14.32 -3.74
CA GLU A 281 -3.74 -14.63 -3.92
C GLU A 281 -4.57 -13.36 -4.06
N GLY A 282 -4.33 -12.37 -3.19
CA GLY A 282 -5.05 -11.09 -3.20
C GLY A 282 -4.45 -10.09 -4.18
N LEU A 283 -5.31 -9.40 -4.95
CA LEU A 283 -4.95 -8.27 -5.77
C LEU A 283 -5.77 -7.05 -5.35
N SER A 284 -5.10 -6.03 -4.78
CA SER A 284 -5.69 -4.78 -4.34
C SER A 284 -5.31 -3.65 -5.30
N PHE A 285 -6.28 -2.85 -5.68
CA PHE A 285 -6.12 -1.76 -6.65
C PHE A 285 -7.20 -0.68 -6.49
N GLU A 286 -6.94 0.51 -7.01
CA GLU A 286 -7.89 1.62 -7.01
C GLU A 286 -9.07 1.34 -7.95
N GLY A 287 -10.29 1.65 -7.50
CA GLY A 287 -11.53 1.41 -8.26
C GLY A 287 -12.71 2.26 -7.80
N ALA A 288 -12.50 3.22 -6.89
CA ALA A 288 -13.56 4.08 -6.36
C ALA A 288 -13.42 5.55 -6.76
N ASN A 289 -12.24 6.00 -7.21
CA ASN A 289 -12.02 7.38 -7.61
C ASN A 289 -12.42 7.63 -9.08
N ALA A 290 -12.59 8.90 -9.41
CA ALA A 290 -13.08 9.33 -10.71
C ALA A 290 -12.18 8.94 -11.91
N ARG A 291 -10.89 8.63 -11.67
CA ARG A 291 -9.94 8.21 -12.70
C ARG A 291 -10.08 6.74 -13.06
N HIS A 292 -10.41 5.88 -12.08
CA HIS A 292 -10.30 4.43 -12.21
C HIS A 292 -11.63 3.68 -12.02
N GLU A 293 -12.71 4.33 -11.57
CA GLU A 293 -14.00 3.64 -11.33
C GLU A 293 -14.55 2.91 -12.56
N HIS A 294 -14.30 3.42 -13.76
CA HIS A 294 -14.76 2.80 -15.00
C HIS A 294 -13.99 1.52 -15.38
N GLU A 295 -12.83 1.28 -14.79
CA GLU A 295 -11.92 0.20 -15.21
C GLU A 295 -12.39 -1.19 -14.77
N TYR A 296 -13.45 -1.30 -13.95
CA TYR A 296 -14.07 -2.59 -13.68
C TYR A 296 -14.47 -3.36 -14.95
N HIS A 297 -14.72 -2.63 -16.06
CA HIS A 297 -15.03 -3.22 -17.37
C HIS A 297 -13.94 -4.15 -17.91
N ILE A 298 -12.69 -4.05 -17.42
CA ILE A 298 -11.65 -4.98 -17.84
C ILE A 298 -12.03 -6.43 -17.51
N TRP A 299 -12.75 -6.66 -16.42
CA TRP A 299 -13.16 -7.97 -15.97
C TRP A 299 -14.32 -8.57 -16.79
N GLU A 300 -14.92 -7.82 -17.72
CA GLU A 300 -15.87 -8.36 -18.70
C GLU A 300 -15.18 -9.26 -19.73
N THR A 301 -13.89 -9.05 -19.97
CA THR A 301 -13.09 -9.78 -20.96
C THR A 301 -11.88 -10.48 -20.34
N ALA A 302 -11.27 -9.91 -19.31
CA ALA A 302 -10.17 -10.55 -18.59
C ALA A 302 -10.71 -11.62 -17.65
N ARG A 303 -10.08 -12.81 -17.67
CA ARG A 303 -10.39 -13.87 -16.73
C ARG A 303 -9.55 -13.70 -15.47
N LEU A 304 -10.19 -13.66 -14.31
CA LEU A 304 -9.49 -13.80 -13.04
C LEU A 304 -8.88 -15.21 -12.94
N PRO A 305 -7.56 -15.36 -12.75
CA PRO A 305 -6.95 -16.68 -12.58
C PRO A 305 -7.52 -17.44 -11.38
N ASP A 306 -7.60 -18.76 -11.49
CA ASP A 306 -8.09 -19.62 -10.41
C ASP A 306 -7.28 -19.39 -9.13
N GLY A 307 -7.93 -19.31 -7.99
CA GLY A 307 -7.32 -19.06 -6.69
C GLY A 307 -7.11 -17.58 -6.36
N ARG A 308 -7.32 -16.66 -7.29
CA ARG A 308 -7.19 -15.22 -7.03
C ARG A 308 -8.42 -14.63 -6.35
N VAL A 309 -8.19 -13.56 -5.58
CA VAL A 309 -9.21 -12.73 -4.93
C VAL A 309 -8.92 -11.28 -5.26
N LEU A 310 -9.95 -10.53 -5.63
CA LEU A 310 -9.86 -9.08 -5.84
C LEU A 310 -10.19 -8.33 -4.56
N LEU A 311 -9.41 -7.32 -4.28
CA LEU A 311 -9.64 -6.34 -3.21
C LEU A 311 -9.78 -4.95 -3.85
N PRO A 312 -10.86 -4.72 -4.65
CA PRO A 312 -11.03 -3.44 -5.33
C PRO A 312 -11.33 -2.34 -4.32
N GLY A 313 -10.79 -1.15 -4.53
CA GLY A 313 -11.26 0.04 -3.85
C GLY A 313 -12.73 0.30 -4.19
N VAL A 314 -13.57 0.45 -3.17
CA VAL A 314 -14.99 0.81 -3.31
C VAL A 314 -15.32 2.09 -2.51
N ILE A 315 -14.34 2.57 -1.72
CA ILE A 315 -14.27 3.90 -1.13
C ILE A 315 -12.94 4.55 -1.49
N THR A 316 -12.92 5.85 -1.78
CA THR A 316 -11.70 6.56 -2.16
C THR A 316 -10.98 7.16 -0.95
N HIS A 317 -9.65 7.17 -1.03
CA HIS A 317 -8.76 7.84 -0.07
C HIS A 317 -8.42 9.30 -0.47
N ALA A 318 -8.93 9.76 -1.63
CA ALA A 318 -8.57 11.03 -2.25
C ALA A 318 -9.63 12.14 -2.07
N SER A 319 -10.64 11.92 -1.24
CA SER A 319 -11.75 12.88 -1.09
C SER A 319 -12.37 12.79 0.29
N ASN A 320 -12.75 13.94 0.86
CA ASN A 320 -13.55 14.04 2.08
C ASN A 320 -15.06 13.84 1.86
N ILE A 321 -15.46 13.36 0.69
CA ILE A 321 -16.84 12.95 0.44
C ILE A 321 -17.02 11.52 0.98
N VAL A 322 -17.99 11.31 1.87
CA VAL A 322 -18.39 9.96 2.28
C VAL A 322 -19.30 9.37 1.22
N GLU A 323 -18.92 8.27 0.63
CA GLU A 323 -19.68 7.58 -0.40
C GLU A 323 -21.00 7.04 0.16
N HIS A 324 -22.07 7.13 -0.64
CA HIS A 324 -23.36 6.56 -0.25
C HIS A 324 -23.29 5.03 -0.21
N PRO A 325 -23.83 4.36 0.82
CA PRO A 325 -23.77 2.89 0.92
C PRO A 325 -24.32 2.14 -0.30
N GLU A 326 -25.38 2.66 -0.95
CA GLU A 326 -25.91 2.07 -2.19
C GLU A 326 -24.89 2.12 -3.34
N LEU A 327 -24.12 3.22 -3.50
CA LEU A 327 -23.06 3.32 -4.49
C LEU A 327 -21.95 2.30 -4.20
N ILE A 328 -21.57 2.15 -2.93
CA ILE A 328 -20.59 1.14 -2.51
C ILE A 328 -21.10 -0.28 -2.85
N ALA A 329 -22.37 -0.57 -2.56
CA ALA A 329 -22.99 -1.85 -2.90
C ALA A 329 -23.02 -2.11 -4.43
N GLU A 330 -23.29 -1.07 -5.23
CA GLU A 330 -23.22 -1.18 -6.70
C GLU A 330 -21.79 -1.50 -7.16
N ARG A 331 -20.76 -0.82 -6.63
CA ARG A 331 -19.35 -1.09 -6.94
C ARG A 331 -18.98 -2.53 -6.61
N ILE A 332 -19.32 -3.02 -5.43
CA ILE A 332 -19.08 -4.40 -5.00
C ILE A 332 -19.76 -5.40 -5.93
N THR A 333 -21.05 -5.20 -6.21
CA THR A 333 -21.84 -6.13 -7.02
C THR A 333 -21.40 -6.17 -8.48
N ARG A 334 -20.85 -5.08 -9.04
CA ARG A 334 -20.22 -5.08 -10.37
C ARG A 334 -19.09 -6.10 -10.43
N TYR A 335 -18.12 -6.03 -9.50
CA TYR A 335 -17.01 -6.99 -9.43
C TYR A 335 -17.51 -8.40 -9.15
N ALA A 336 -18.39 -8.58 -8.16
CA ALA A 336 -18.90 -9.89 -7.75
C ALA A 336 -19.60 -10.65 -8.90
N ARG A 337 -20.32 -9.95 -9.78
CA ARG A 337 -20.96 -10.54 -10.96
C ARG A 337 -19.97 -10.97 -12.05
N LEU A 338 -18.83 -10.30 -12.15
CA LEU A 338 -17.83 -10.56 -13.19
C LEU A 338 -16.84 -11.66 -12.77
N VAL A 339 -16.43 -11.70 -11.50
CA VAL A 339 -15.37 -12.60 -11.05
C VAL A 339 -15.83 -13.66 -10.03
N GLY A 340 -17.11 -13.66 -9.64
CA GLY A 340 -17.65 -14.48 -8.57
C GLY A 340 -17.62 -13.77 -7.22
N ARG A 341 -18.72 -13.84 -6.47
CA ARG A 341 -18.89 -13.10 -5.20
C ARG A 341 -17.90 -13.51 -4.12
N GLU A 342 -17.49 -14.78 -4.10
CA GLU A 342 -16.50 -15.31 -3.16
C GLU A 342 -15.08 -14.81 -3.43
N ASN A 343 -14.84 -14.21 -4.59
CA ASN A 343 -13.55 -13.70 -5.03
C ASN A 343 -13.42 -12.17 -4.88
N VAL A 344 -14.32 -11.54 -4.10
CA VAL A 344 -14.29 -10.09 -3.87
C VAL A 344 -14.27 -9.79 -2.37
N ILE A 345 -13.33 -8.97 -1.94
CA ILE A 345 -13.27 -8.34 -0.62
C ILE A 345 -13.32 -6.84 -0.83
N ALA A 346 -14.27 -6.15 -0.21
CA ALA A 346 -14.45 -4.71 -0.38
C ALA A 346 -13.34 -3.93 0.34
N SER A 347 -12.61 -3.07 -0.39
CA SER A 347 -11.45 -2.33 0.12
C SER A 347 -11.57 -0.82 -0.09
N ALA A 348 -10.59 -0.07 0.42
CA ALA A 348 -10.31 1.30 0.02
C ALA A 348 -9.36 1.31 -1.20
N ASP A 349 -9.33 2.43 -1.94
CA ASP A 349 -8.44 2.62 -3.09
C ASP A 349 -6.96 2.53 -2.68
N CYS A 350 -6.58 3.24 -1.61
CA CYS A 350 -5.23 3.24 -1.06
C CYS A 350 -5.27 3.50 0.45
N GLY A 351 -4.11 3.66 1.09
CA GLY A 351 -3.99 4.04 2.49
C GLY A 351 -4.41 5.49 2.74
N PHE A 352 -4.92 5.78 3.93
CA PHE A 352 -5.40 7.12 4.31
C PHE A 352 -4.32 8.02 4.91
N SER A 353 -3.12 7.51 5.16
CA SER A 353 -2.00 8.27 5.70
C SER A 353 -0.66 7.58 5.37
N SER A 354 -0.32 7.53 4.09
CA SER A 354 0.89 6.87 3.58
C SER A 354 2.19 7.44 4.15
N GLN A 355 2.17 8.70 4.58
CA GLN A 355 3.21 9.35 5.37
C GLN A 355 2.67 9.77 6.73
N ALA A 356 3.49 9.74 7.77
CA ALA A 356 3.18 10.34 9.05
C ALA A 356 3.05 11.86 8.88
N THR A 357 1.86 12.40 9.10
CA THR A 357 1.54 13.81 8.85
C THR A 357 0.47 14.33 9.81
N TYR A 358 0.56 15.61 10.19
CA TYR A 358 -0.49 16.29 10.95
C TYR A 358 -1.75 16.60 10.12
N ARG A 359 -1.64 16.55 8.80
CA ARG A 359 -2.70 16.95 7.88
C ARG A 359 -2.88 15.89 6.80
N PRO A 360 -3.45 14.72 7.15
CA PRO A 360 -3.83 13.74 6.14
C PRO A 360 -4.88 14.38 5.22
N GLU A 361 -4.88 14.00 3.95
CA GLU A 361 -5.77 14.57 2.93
C GLU A 361 -7.23 14.30 3.22
N VAL A 362 -7.54 13.14 3.77
CA VAL A 362 -8.86 12.81 4.32
C VAL A 362 -8.82 13.02 5.84
N ASP A 363 -9.73 13.88 6.34
CA ASP A 363 -9.88 14.10 7.79
C ASP A 363 -10.14 12.77 8.50
N PRO A 364 -9.44 12.45 9.60
CA PRO A 364 -9.59 11.16 10.29
C PRO A 364 -11.05 10.83 10.70
N ARG A 365 -11.86 11.82 11.03
CA ARG A 365 -13.27 11.63 11.36
C ARG A 365 -14.10 11.26 10.13
N VAL A 366 -13.77 11.85 8.98
CA VAL A 366 -14.38 11.53 7.68
C VAL A 366 -13.96 10.13 7.23
N MET A 367 -12.70 9.78 7.44
CA MET A 367 -12.19 8.43 7.15
C MET A 367 -13.01 7.34 7.88
N TRP A 368 -13.26 7.51 9.18
CA TRP A 368 -14.08 6.55 9.94
C TRP A 368 -15.53 6.51 9.46
N ALA A 369 -16.11 7.66 9.08
CA ALA A 369 -17.43 7.68 8.44
C ALA A 369 -17.45 6.95 7.10
N LYS A 370 -16.36 6.98 6.32
CA LYS A 370 -16.22 6.17 5.09
C LYS A 370 -16.18 4.66 5.40
N PHE A 371 -15.54 4.24 6.49
CA PHE A 371 -15.57 2.84 6.92
C PHE A 371 -16.96 2.40 7.39
N ASP A 372 -17.72 3.27 8.06
CA ASP A 372 -19.14 2.99 8.37
C ASP A 372 -19.96 2.79 7.08
N ALA A 373 -19.78 3.67 6.10
CA ALA A 373 -20.44 3.54 4.81
C ALA A 373 -19.98 2.27 4.04
N LEU A 374 -18.70 1.89 4.15
CA LEU A 374 -18.16 0.64 3.59
C LEU A 374 -18.86 -0.59 4.20
N ARG A 375 -18.96 -0.63 5.54
CA ARG A 375 -19.69 -1.68 6.26
C ARG A 375 -21.14 -1.79 5.79
N GLU A 376 -21.85 -0.67 5.71
CA GLU A 376 -23.25 -0.63 5.29
C GLU A 376 -23.40 -1.06 3.82
N GLY A 377 -22.53 -0.56 2.93
CA GLY A 377 -22.52 -0.94 1.52
C GLY A 377 -22.21 -2.44 1.31
N ALA A 378 -21.26 -2.98 2.07
CA ALA A 378 -20.96 -4.43 2.05
C ALA A 378 -22.15 -5.27 2.55
N ALA A 379 -22.89 -4.79 3.56
CA ALA A 379 -24.11 -5.47 4.02
C ALA A 379 -25.22 -5.45 2.95
N LEU A 380 -25.44 -4.31 2.28
CA LEU A 380 -26.39 -4.19 1.17
C LEU A 380 -26.01 -5.11 0.00
N ALA A 381 -24.73 -5.13 -0.38
CA ALA A 381 -24.24 -6.04 -1.43
C ALA A 381 -24.41 -7.50 -1.03
N SER A 382 -24.12 -7.85 0.22
CA SER A 382 -24.28 -9.21 0.72
C SER A 382 -25.73 -9.69 0.64
N ALA A 383 -26.70 -8.86 1.03
CA ALA A 383 -28.12 -9.19 0.91
C ALA A 383 -28.58 -9.41 -0.54
N GLN A 384 -27.94 -8.76 -1.50
CA GLN A 384 -28.21 -8.95 -2.94
C GLN A 384 -27.55 -10.21 -3.50
N LEU A 385 -26.38 -10.59 -3.00
CA LEU A 385 -25.56 -11.68 -3.52
C LEU A 385 -25.84 -13.03 -2.85
N TRP A 386 -26.32 -13.03 -1.61
CA TRP A 386 -26.79 -14.20 -0.86
C TRP A 386 -28.22 -13.96 -0.36
N PRO A 387 -29.22 -14.03 -1.28
CA PRO A 387 -30.64 -13.75 -0.96
C PRO A 387 -31.25 -14.82 -0.05
#